data_d451d5ddef37ee20965a9011d0da818a
#
_entry.id   d451d5ddef37ee20965a9011d0da818a
#
_cell.length_a   1.000
_cell.length_b   1.000
_cell.length_c   1.000
_cell.angle_alpha   90.00
_cell.angle_beta   90.00
_cell.angle_gamma   90.00
#
_symmetry.space_group_name_H-M   'P 1'
#
loop_
_entity.id
_entity.type
_entity.pdbx_description
1 polymer ?
#
loop_
_entity_poly.entity_id
_entity_poly.type
_entity_poly.pdbx_seq_one_letter_code
_entity_poly.pdbx_strand_id
1 'polypeptide(L)'
;MKEKRPRWQLWLENRTSLHKDFERYKKQFVIRKIESSLPLSKIHMDKAFHNLDFAHFTVVNQKNINRRVENETYYDWVIVMAYYAMYHAAMALLYKLGYKAGTHLATICTLCKECLGKTLEKKDIENISKILELSEEEIKEIGRAKERRERASYSGSVSFEKQLAEMTLDDAQKFINKIADILEE
;
A
#
# COMPACT_ATOMS: atom_id res chain seq x y z
N MET A 1 -21.87 -13.73 12.08
CA MET A 1 -21.56 -13.66 10.63
C MET A 1 -20.11 -14.10 10.47
N LYS A 2 -19.79 -15.08 9.62
CA LYS A 2 -18.38 -15.41 9.31
C LYS A 2 -17.81 -14.25 8.51
N GLU A 3 -16.77 -13.61 9.03
CA GLU A 3 -16.01 -12.62 8.27
C GLU A 3 -15.57 -13.22 6.93
N LYS A 4 -15.93 -12.56 5.87
CA LYS A 4 -15.62 -13.03 4.52
C LYS A 4 -14.12 -12.80 4.30
N ARG A 5 -13.34 -13.88 4.21
CA ARG A 5 -11.88 -13.78 4.00
C ARG A 5 -11.56 -12.82 2.84
N PRO A 6 -10.58 -11.93 3.00
CA PRO A 6 -10.12 -11.06 1.95
C PRO A 6 -9.74 -11.84 0.68
N ARG A 7 -10.03 -11.28 -0.49
CA ARG A 7 -9.84 -11.97 -1.77
C ARG A 7 -8.38 -12.35 -2.04
N TRP A 8 -7.44 -11.52 -1.63
CA TRP A 8 -6.02 -11.75 -1.82
C TRP A 8 -5.49 -12.96 -1.03
N GLN A 9 -6.04 -13.26 0.16
CA GLN A 9 -5.66 -14.46 0.92
C GLN A 9 -5.97 -15.73 0.14
N LEU A 10 -7.12 -15.76 -0.55
CA LEU A 10 -7.49 -16.88 -1.40
C LEU A 10 -6.50 -17.07 -2.56
N TRP A 11 -5.97 -15.97 -3.12
CA TRP A 11 -5.00 -16.05 -4.22
C TRP A 11 -3.64 -16.60 -3.79
N LEU A 12 -3.24 -16.40 -2.53
CA LEU A 12 -2.00 -16.98 -1.98
C LEU A 12 -2.08 -18.50 -1.79
N GLU A 13 -3.29 -19.05 -1.62
CA GLU A 13 -3.54 -20.46 -1.32
C GLU A 13 -4.05 -21.24 -2.54
N ASN A 14 -4.72 -20.56 -3.47
CA ASN A 14 -5.43 -21.21 -4.58
C ASN A 14 -5.15 -20.58 -5.93
N ARG A 15 -4.22 -21.21 -6.68
CA ARG A 15 -3.81 -20.75 -8.03
C ARG A 15 -4.95 -20.72 -9.04
N THR A 16 -5.95 -21.63 -8.90
CA THR A 16 -7.12 -21.65 -9.80
C THR A 16 -7.99 -20.42 -9.59
N SER A 17 -8.25 -20.03 -8.33
CA SER A 17 -8.98 -18.83 -7.99
C SER A 17 -8.24 -17.55 -8.45
N LEU A 18 -6.92 -17.52 -8.27
CA LEU A 18 -6.08 -16.43 -8.77
C LEU A 18 -6.20 -16.30 -10.29
N HIS A 19 -6.04 -17.40 -11.02
CA HIS A 19 -6.13 -17.39 -12.48
C HIS A 19 -7.51 -16.92 -12.97
N LYS A 20 -8.59 -17.43 -12.36
CA LYS A 20 -9.97 -17.03 -12.70
C LYS A 20 -10.20 -15.53 -12.49
N ASP A 21 -9.73 -14.97 -11.39
CA ASP A 21 -9.90 -13.54 -11.11
C ASP A 21 -9.00 -12.68 -12.00
N PHE A 22 -7.79 -13.10 -12.27
CA PHE A 22 -6.88 -12.42 -13.18
C PHE A 22 -7.47 -12.32 -14.60
N GLU A 23 -7.99 -13.42 -15.15
CA GLU A 23 -8.65 -13.42 -16.45
C GLU A 23 -9.95 -12.60 -16.45
N ARG A 24 -10.70 -12.60 -15.37
CA ARG A 24 -11.87 -11.72 -15.23
C ARG A 24 -11.47 -10.24 -15.27
N TYR A 25 -10.44 -9.83 -14.53
CA TYR A 25 -9.94 -8.45 -14.55
C TYR A 25 -9.40 -8.04 -15.92
N LYS A 26 -8.78 -8.97 -16.65
CA LYS A 26 -8.36 -8.73 -18.04
C LYS A 26 -9.56 -8.50 -18.96
N LYS A 27 -10.58 -9.35 -18.90
CA LYS A 27 -11.82 -9.20 -19.68
C LYS A 27 -12.56 -7.89 -19.40
N GLN A 28 -12.46 -7.38 -18.16
CA GLN A 28 -13.03 -6.11 -17.73
C GLN A 28 -12.12 -4.90 -18.02
N PHE A 29 -10.97 -5.11 -18.67
CA PHE A 29 -9.94 -4.08 -18.92
C PHE A 29 -9.39 -3.40 -17.66
N VAL A 30 -9.59 -3.99 -16.49
CA VAL A 30 -9.01 -3.52 -15.21
C VAL A 30 -7.53 -3.89 -15.13
N ILE A 31 -7.14 -5.05 -15.67
CA ILE A 31 -5.74 -5.43 -15.94
C ILE A 31 -5.53 -5.40 -17.45
N ARG A 32 -4.52 -4.68 -17.89
CA ARG A 32 -4.14 -4.59 -19.30
C ARG A 32 -2.69 -4.98 -19.49
N LYS A 33 -2.42 -5.83 -20.47
CA LYS A 33 -1.07 -6.04 -20.99
C LYS A 33 -0.69 -4.83 -21.83
N ILE A 34 0.48 -4.28 -21.61
CA ILE A 34 1.05 -3.15 -22.33
C ILE A 34 2.50 -3.49 -22.70
N GLU A 35 3.16 -2.68 -23.48
CA GLU A 35 4.61 -2.74 -23.58
C GLU A 35 5.27 -2.44 -22.24
N SER A 36 6.38 -3.12 -21.94
CA SER A 36 7.22 -2.78 -20.80
C SER A 36 7.68 -1.32 -20.91
N SER A 37 7.50 -0.57 -19.85
CA SER A 37 7.80 0.86 -19.85
C SER A 37 8.73 1.23 -18.70
N LEU A 38 10.01 1.27 -18.96
CA LEU A 38 11.02 1.75 -18.00
C LEU A 38 10.77 3.22 -17.58
N PRO A 39 10.39 4.15 -18.48
CA PRO A 39 10.08 5.52 -18.05
C PRO A 39 8.91 5.58 -17.05
N LEU A 40 7.82 4.83 -17.29
CA LEU A 40 6.70 4.80 -16.35
C LEU A 40 7.07 4.08 -15.05
N SER A 41 7.86 3.01 -15.14
CA SER A 41 8.40 2.32 -13.96
C SER A 41 9.20 3.29 -13.10
N LYS A 42 10.12 4.07 -13.70
CA LYS A 42 10.91 5.07 -12.99
C LYS A 42 10.04 6.16 -12.35
N ILE A 43 9.10 6.73 -13.09
CA ILE A 43 8.17 7.77 -12.55
C ILE A 43 7.43 7.24 -11.31
N HIS A 44 6.99 5.99 -11.35
CA HIS A 44 6.31 5.40 -10.20
C HIS A 44 7.28 5.11 -9.04
N MET A 45 8.51 4.69 -9.32
CA MET A 45 9.51 4.49 -8.27
C MET A 45 9.92 5.81 -7.60
N ASP A 46 10.11 6.87 -8.38
CA ASP A 46 10.37 8.22 -7.86
C ASP A 46 9.23 8.70 -6.93
N LYS A 47 7.98 8.43 -7.30
CA LYS A 47 6.82 8.72 -6.43
C LYS A 47 6.80 7.86 -5.17
N ALA A 48 7.24 6.60 -5.24
CA ALA A 48 7.35 5.73 -4.08
C ALA A 48 8.35 6.30 -3.07
N PHE A 49 9.53 6.67 -3.51
CA PHE A 49 10.54 7.30 -2.65
C PHE A 49 10.06 8.66 -2.10
N HIS A 50 9.47 9.50 -2.94
CA HIS A 50 8.94 10.80 -2.49
C HIS A 50 7.92 10.65 -1.33
N ASN A 51 6.96 9.71 -1.44
CA ASN A 51 6.00 9.46 -0.37
C ASN A 51 6.67 8.88 0.88
N LEU A 52 7.64 7.98 0.71
CA LEU A 52 8.39 7.37 1.80
C LEU A 52 9.18 8.41 2.59
N ASP A 53 9.92 9.28 1.89
CA ASP A 53 10.71 10.36 2.49
C ASP A 53 9.83 11.33 3.26
N PHE A 54 8.65 11.66 2.71
CA PHE A 54 7.72 12.54 3.41
C PHE A 54 7.09 11.87 4.64
N ALA A 55 6.84 10.56 4.59
CA ALA A 55 6.40 9.80 5.75
C ALA A 55 7.46 9.80 6.86
N HIS A 56 8.73 9.55 6.52
CA HIS A 56 9.86 9.65 7.46
C HIS A 56 10.00 11.06 8.06
N PHE A 57 9.98 12.08 7.21
CA PHE A 57 10.01 13.47 7.67
C PHE A 57 8.89 13.76 8.66
N THR A 58 7.68 13.31 8.39
CA THR A 58 6.51 13.53 9.25
C THR A 58 6.66 12.83 10.59
N VAL A 59 7.17 11.59 10.64
CA VAL A 59 7.44 10.88 11.92
C VAL A 59 8.46 11.64 12.77
N VAL A 60 9.59 12.03 12.18
CA VAL A 60 10.69 12.69 12.90
C VAL A 60 10.28 14.08 13.39
N ASN A 61 9.48 14.81 12.62
CA ASN A 61 9.14 16.20 12.88
C ASN A 61 7.78 16.40 13.55
N GLN A 62 7.14 15.36 14.10
CA GLN A 62 5.84 15.45 14.78
C GLN A 62 5.73 16.61 15.78
N LYS A 63 6.81 16.90 16.51
CA LYS A 63 6.84 18.00 17.51
C LYS A 63 7.00 19.39 16.89
N ASN A 64 7.58 19.49 15.68
CA ASN A 64 7.92 20.73 15.03
C ASN A 64 6.89 21.17 13.98
N ILE A 65 5.97 20.28 13.62
CA ILE A 65 4.87 20.63 12.70
C ILE A 65 3.93 21.60 13.41
N ASN A 66 3.67 22.75 12.76
CA ASN A 66 2.75 23.74 13.31
C ASN A 66 1.35 23.18 13.41
N ARG A 67 0.80 23.14 14.61
CA ARG A 67 -0.49 22.53 14.93
C ARG A 67 -1.53 23.59 15.23
N ARG A 68 -2.72 23.43 14.67
CA ARG A 68 -3.88 24.27 15.01
C ARG A 68 -4.59 23.80 16.27
N VAL A 69 -4.47 22.50 16.58
CA VAL A 69 -5.08 21.86 17.76
C VAL A 69 -3.96 21.33 18.65
N GLU A 70 -4.06 21.62 19.95
CA GLU A 70 -3.13 21.11 20.95
C GLU A 70 -3.19 19.57 20.97
N ASN A 71 -2.01 18.91 21.04
CA ASN A 71 -1.87 17.45 21.02
C ASN A 71 -2.30 16.73 19.72
N GLU A 72 -2.55 17.46 18.64
CA GLU A 72 -2.79 16.85 17.33
C GLU A 72 -1.56 16.06 16.89
N THR A 73 -1.75 14.89 16.28
CA THR A 73 -0.71 14.05 15.68
C THR A 73 -1.01 13.79 14.22
N TYR A 74 0.01 13.47 13.44
CA TYR A 74 -0.10 13.18 12.01
C TYR A 74 0.32 11.75 11.68
N TYR A 75 0.17 10.81 12.62
CA TYR A 75 0.50 9.41 12.41
C TYR A 75 -0.42 8.73 11.39
N ASP A 76 -1.68 9.15 11.32
CA ASP A 76 -2.62 8.74 10.27
C ASP A 76 -2.11 9.08 8.87
N TRP A 77 -1.54 10.28 8.69
CA TRP A 77 -0.93 10.69 7.43
C TRP A 77 0.34 9.89 7.10
N VAL A 78 1.12 9.49 8.11
CA VAL A 78 2.28 8.60 7.90
C VAL A 78 1.83 7.27 7.30
N ILE A 79 0.75 6.67 7.83
CA ILE A 79 0.18 5.43 7.31
C ILE A 79 -0.27 5.60 5.86
N VAL A 80 -0.98 6.70 5.55
CA VAL A 80 -1.44 7.01 4.19
C VAL A 80 -0.27 7.17 3.22
N MET A 81 0.78 7.89 3.62
CA MET A 81 1.96 8.10 2.77
C MET A 81 2.74 6.80 2.54
N ALA A 82 2.94 6.00 3.58
CA ALA A 82 3.58 4.68 3.47
C ALA A 82 2.79 3.75 2.53
N TYR A 83 1.47 3.79 2.61
CA TYR A 83 0.59 3.10 1.68
C TYR A 83 0.81 3.52 0.22
N TYR A 84 0.76 4.82 -0.08
CA TYR A 84 0.98 5.30 -1.45
C TYR A 84 2.40 4.98 -1.94
N ALA A 85 3.40 5.01 -1.05
CA ALA A 85 4.76 4.61 -1.36
C ALA A 85 4.81 3.15 -1.85
N MET A 86 4.23 2.21 -1.10
CA MET A 86 4.16 0.79 -1.50
C MET A 86 3.34 0.58 -2.77
N TYR A 87 2.21 1.27 -2.92
CA TYR A 87 1.38 1.18 -4.12
C TYR A 87 2.15 1.62 -5.37
N HIS A 88 2.88 2.74 -5.28
CA HIS A 88 3.69 3.23 -6.39
C HIS A 88 4.86 2.29 -6.70
N ALA A 89 5.54 1.72 -5.71
CA ALA A 89 6.57 0.70 -5.94
C ALA A 89 6.00 -0.53 -6.66
N ALA A 90 4.83 -1.03 -6.23
CA ALA A 90 4.13 -2.11 -6.90
C ALA A 90 3.79 -1.77 -8.36
N MET A 91 3.30 -0.56 -8.63
CA MET A 91 3.02 -0.09 -9.98
C MET A 91 4.29 0.02 -10.83
N ALA A 92 5.42 0.45 -10.25
CA ALA A 92 6.71 0.49 -10.94
C ALA A 92 7.11 -0.91 -11.45
N LEU A 93 7.01 -1.93 -10.60
CA LEU A 93 7.27 -3.31 -10.98
C LEU A 93 6.30 -3.79 -12.08
N LEU A 94 5.01 -3.49 -11.98
CA LEU A 94 4.04 -3.88 -13.00
C LEU A 94 4.35 -3.22 -14.36
N TYR A 95 4.75 -1.96 -14.40
CA TYR A 95 5.15 -1.30 -15.65
C TYR A 95 6.41 -1.90 -16.25
N LYS A 96 7.43 -2.30 -15.46
CA LYS A 96 8.60 -3.06 -15.95
C LYS A 96 8.15 -4.39 -16.56
N LEU A 97 7.17 -5.07 -15.96
CA LEU A 97 6.64 -6.36 -16.44
C LEU A 97 5.64 -6.22 -17.62
N GLY A 98 5.31 -5.02 -18.04
CA GLY A 98 4.38 -4.75 -19.13
C GLY A 98 2.91 -4.97 -18.74
N TYR A 99 2.53 -4.53 -17.52
CA TYR A 99 1.16 -4.54 -17.05
C TYR A 99 0.71 -3.18 -16.54
N LYS A 100 -0.58 -2.89 -16.70
CA LYS A 100 -1.27 -1.77 -16.06
C LYS A 100 -2.47 -2.30 -15.31
N ALA A 101 -2.58 -2.01 -14.02
CA ALA A 101 -3.71 -2.34 -13.18
C ALA A 101 -4.47 -1.07 -12.77
N GLY A 102 -5.80 -1.10 -12.87
CA GLY A 102 -6.66 0.06 -12.62
C GLY A 102 -7.23 0.13 -11.20
N THR A 103 -7.01 -0.89 -10.36
CA THR A 103 -7.47 -0.93 -8.97
C THR A 103 -6.43 -1.60 -8.08
N HIS A 104 -6.48 -1.35 -6.77
CA HIS A 104 -5.58 -1.96 -5.79
C HIS A 104 -5.67 -3.49 -5.81
N LEU A 105 -6.87 -4.06 -5.80
CA LEU A 105 -7.05 -5.51 -5.90
C LEU A 105 -6.49 -6.08 -7.20
N ALA A 106 -6.64 -5.38 -8.33
CA ALA A 106 -6.06 -5.80 -9.60
C ALA A 106 -4.52 -5.74 -9.56
N THR A 107 -3.94 -4.75 -8.87
CA THR A 107 -2.49 -4.66 -8.63
C THR A 107 -2.01 -5.88 -7.84
N ILE A 108 -2.63 -6.19 -6.70
CA ILE A 108 -2.29 -7.37 -5.89
C ILE A 108 -2.46 -8.66 -6.71
N CYS A 109 -3.58 -8.79 -7.43
CA CYS A 109 -3.85 -9.95 -8.28
C CYS A 109 -2.73 -10.17 -9.32
N THR A 110 -2.25 -9.07 -9.94
CA THR A 110 -1.17 -9.13 -10.93
C THR A 110 0.16 -9.48 -10.28
N LEU A 111 0.49 -8.91 -9.12
CA LEU A 111 1.68 -9.29 -8.35
C LEU A 111 1.65 -10.76 -7.95
N CYS A 112 0.52 -11.27 -7.45
CA CYS A 112 0.36 -12.70 -7.13
C CYS A 112 0.56 -13.59 -8.38
N LYS A 113 0.07 -13.15 -9.54
CA LYS A 113 0.14 -13.94 -10.77
C LYS A 113 1.55 -13.96 -11.36
N GLU A 114 2.21 -12.82 -11.40
CA GLU A 114 3.45 -12.64 -12.15
C GLU A 114 4.72 -12.72 -11.29
N CYS A 115 4.63 -12.33 -10.00
CA CYS A 115 5.81 -12.15 -9.15
C CYS A 115 5.91 -13.16 -8.01
N LEU A 116 4.78 -13.70 -7.48
CA LEU A 116 4.80 -14.60 -6.34
C LEU A 116 5.58 -15.89 -6.64
N GLY A 117 6.57 -16.16 -5.81
CA GLY A 117 7.46 -17.33 -5.93
C GLY A 117 8.53 -17.18 -7.03
N LYS A 118 8.70 -15.98 -7.60
CA LYS A 118 9.77 -15.61 -8.53
C LYS A 118 10.63 -14.50 -7.93
N THR A 119 10.07 -13.29 -7.87
CA THR A 119 10.72 -12.08 -7.36
C THR A 119 10.14 -11.61 -6.01
N LEU A 120 8.90 -11.96 -5.72
CA LEU A 120 8.23 -11.65 -4.46
C LEU A 120 7.85 -12.92 -3.69
N GLU A 121 8.01 -12.85 -2.37
CA GLU A 121 7.59 -13.89 -1.45
C GLU A 121 6.14 -13.67 -0.99
N LYS A 122 5.56 -14.70 -0.36
CA LYS A 122 4.21 -14.63 0.21
C LYS A 122 4.07 -13.47 1.21
N LYS A 123 5.09 -13.25 2.04
CA LYS A 123 5.13 -12.16 3.03
C LYS A 123 5.05 -10.78 2.39
N ASP A 124 5.71 -10.58 1.25
CA ASP A 124 5.66 -9.28 0.54
C ASP A 124 4.25 -8.96 0.08
N ILE A 125 3.56 -9.97 -0.49
CA ILE A 125 2.16 -9.83 -0.91
C ILE A 125 1.23 -9.61 0.29
N GLU A 126 1.45 -10.32 1.40
CA GLU A 126 0.66 -10.15 2.63
C GLU A 126 0.82 -8.73 3.19
N ASN A 127 2.04 -8.20 3.24
CA ASN A 127 2.30 -6.87 3.77
C ASN A 127 1.62 -5.79 2.92
N ILE A 128 1.85 -5.78 1.61
CA ILE A 128 1.19 -4.79 0.73
C ILE A 128 -0.34 -4.94 0.79
N SER A 129 -0.86 -6.16 0.84
CA SER A 129 -2.31 -6.39 0.85
C SER A 129 -2.98 -5.91 2.13
N LYS A 130 -2.37 -6.15 3.29
CA LYS A 130 -2.86 -5.66 4.59
C LYS A 130 -2.90 -4.14 4.63
N ILE A 131 -1.83 -3.50 4.16
CA ILE A 131 -1.74 -2.03 4.12
C ILE A 131 -2.77 -1.46 3.14
N LEU A 132 -3.00 -2.11 1.99
CA LEU A 132 -4.01 -1.71 1.02
C LEU A 132 -5.45 -1.87 1.56
N GLU A 133 -5.73 -2.87 2.40
CA GLU A 133 -7.02 -3.05 3.06
C GLU A 133 -7.26 -2.00 4.17
N LEU A 134 -6.25 -1.79 5.03
CA LEU A 134 -6.32 -0.78 6.09
C LEU A 134 -6.62 0.61 5.51
N SER A 135 -5.99 0.95 4.38
CA SER A 135 -6.16 2.29 3.79
C SER A 135 -7.53 2.55 3.17
N GLU A 136 -8.21 1.55 2.60
CA GLU A 136 -9.57 1.77 2.06
C GLU A 136 -10.60 2.01 3.17
N GLU A 137 -10.49 1.32 4.29
CA GLU A 137 -11.37 1.50 5.44
C GLU A 137 -10.98 2.73 6.28
N GLU A 138 -9.69 2.92 6.53
CA GLU A 138 -9.21 4.06 7.32
C GLU A 138 -9.26 5.38 6.57
N ILE A 139 -9.02 5.44 5.26
CA ILE A 139 -9.27 6.66 4.46
C ILE A 139 -10.75 7.03 4.50
N LYS A 140 -11.65 6.06 4.48
CA LYS A 140 -13.10 6.31 4.70
C LYS A 140 -13.38 6.73 6.14
N GLU A 141 -12.66 6.17 7.12
CA GLU A 141 -12.82 6.51 8.55
C GLU A 141 -12.07 7.78 8.93
N ILE A 142 -10.94 8.12 8.34
CA ILE A 142 -10.27 9.41 8.50
C ILE A 142 -11.20 10.54 8.09
N GLY A 143 -11.95 10.38 6.99
CA GLY A 143 -13.04 11.30 6.63
C GLY A 143 -14.15 11.39 7.69
N ARG A 144 -14.45 10.29 8.38
CA ARG A 144 -15.47 10.21 9.45
C ARG A 144 -14.91 10.48 10.85
N ALA A 145 -13.66 10.16 11.11
CA ALA A 145 -13.00 10.34 12.40
C ALA A 145 -12.71 11.81 12.69
N LYS A 146 -12.56 12.66 11.67
CA LYS A 146 -12.51 14.11 11.84
C LYS A 146 -13.77 14.63 12.54
N GLU A 147 -14.93 14.06 12.24
CA GLU A 147 -16.19 14.38 12.92
C GLU A 147 -16.31 13.74 14.33
N ARG A 148 -15.68 12.58 14.58
CA ARG A 148 -15.72 11.90 15.88
C ARG A 148 -14.63 12.37 16.84
N ARG A 149 -13.47 12.84 16.35
CA ARG A 149 -12.36 13.40 17.15
C ARG A 149 -12.74 14.64 17.91
N GLU A 150 -13.70 15.42 17.42
CA GLU A 150 -14.25 16.59 18.16
C GLU A 150 -15.06 16.19 19.40
N ARG A 151 -15.32 14.88 19.62
CA ARG A 151 -16.22 14.39 20.70
C ARG A 151 -15.61 13.43 21.72
N ALA A 152 -14.36 12.95 21.56
CA ALA A 152 -13.79 11.95 22.47
C ALA A 152 -12.43 12.35 23.06
N SER A 153 -12.30 12.24 24.37
CA SER A 153 -11.09 12.51 25.16
C SER A 153 -9.98 11.46 24.96
N TYR A 154 -8.81 11.92 24.80
CA TYR A 154 -7.67 11.50 24.01
C TYR A 154 -6.58 10.62 24.65
N SER A 155 -6.75 9.80 25.65
CA SER A 155 -5.57 9.22 26.34
C SER A 155 -5.09 7.84 25.88
N GLY A 156 -5.86 7.10 25.06
CA GLY A 156 -5.51 5.73 24.66
C GLY A 156 -5.10 5.54 23.17
N SER A 157 -5.54 6.43 22.29
CA SER A 157 -5.42 6.25 20.83
C SER A 157 -4.05 6.64 20.25
N VAL A 158 -3.39 7.64 20.81
CA VAL A 158 -2.13 8.22 20.26
C VAL A 158 -0.96 7.23 20.28
N SER A 159 -0.85 6.42 21.33
CA SER A 159 0.24 5.42 21.44
C SER A 159 0.08 4.30 20.40
N PHE A 160 -1.15 3.85 20.18
CA PHE A 160 -1.45 2.82 19.19
C PHE A 160 -1.25 3.34 17.76
N GLU A 161 -1.71 4.55 17.45
CA GLU A 161 -1.52 5.19 16.15
C GLU A 161 -0.02 5.36 15.82
N LYS A 162 0.80 5.77 16.80
CA LYS A 162 2.24 5.89 16.63
C LYS A 162 2.88 4.55 16.27
N GLN A 163 2.59 3.51 17.06
CA GLN A 163 3.16 2.18 16.83
C GLN A 163 2.76 1.63 15.46
N LEU A 164 1.51 1.77 15.06
CA LEU A 164 1.01 1.35 13.76
C LEU A 164 1.70 2.10 12.62
N ALA A 165 1.88 3.42 12.76
CA ALA A 165 2.56 4.25 11.76
C ALA A 165 4.03 3.84 11.59
N GLU A 166 4.75 3.63 12.69
CA GLU A 166 6.16 3.19 12.66
C GLU A 166 6.31 1.80 12.03
N MET A 167 5.44 0.85 12.37
CA MET A 167 5.45 -0.49 11.77
C MET A 167 5.12 -0.43 10.27
N THR A 168 4.11 0.35 9.88
CA THR A 168 3.70 0.50 8.46
C THR A 168 4.81 1.13 7.64
N LEU A 169 5.52 2.11 8.21
CA LEU A 169 6.64 2.78 7.56
C LEU A 169 7.83 1.84 7.35
N ASP A 170 8.16 1.01 8.35
CA ASP A 170 9.22 0.00 8.26
C ASP A 170 8.90 -1.06 7.19
N ASP A 171 7.67 -1.55 7.15
CA ASP A 171 7.21 -2.49 6.12
C ASP A 171 7.26 -1.86 4.71
N ALA A 172 6.87 -0.59 4.59
CA ALA A 172 6.94 0.15 3.33
C ALA A 172 8.40 0.31 2.85
N GLN A 173 9.31 0.71 3.75
CA GLN A 173 10.74 0.84 3.43
C GLN A 173 11.32 -0.47 2.90
N LYS A 174 11.05 -1.58 3.60
CA LYS A 174 11.55 -2.91 3.20
C LYS A 174 11.00 -3.33 1.83
N PHE A 175 9.71 -3.11 1.59
CA PHE A 175 9.07 -3.45 0.33
C PHE A 175 9.63 -2.62 -0.82
N ILE A 176 9.78 -1.29 -0.63
CA ILE A 176 10.29 -0.37 -1.65
C ILE A 176 11.74 -0.70 -2.00
N ASN A 177 12.60 -0.95 -1.02
CA ASN A 177 13.98 -1.33 -1.27
C ASN A 177 14.04 -2.62 -2.10
N LYS A 178 13.25 -3.64 -1.74
CA LYS A 178 13.17 -4.90 -2.49
C LYS A 178 12.73 -4.68 -3.95
N ILE A 179 11.75 -3.80 -4.18
CA ILE A 179 11.31 -3.47 -5.55
C ILE A 179 12.42 -2.71 -6.29
N ALA A 180 13.12 -1.78 -5.63
CA ALA A 180 14.24 -1.06 -6.24
C ALA A 180 15.33 -2.04 -6.72
N ASP A 181 15.74 -2.97 -5.87
CA ASP A 181 16.73 -4.02 -6.23
C ASP A 181 16.26 -4.82 -7.45
N ILE A 182 14.99 -5.26 -7.50
CA ILE A 182 14.41 -5.98 -8.64
C ILE A 182 14.39 -5.12 -9.92
N LEU A 183 14.25 -3.81 -9.80
CA LEU A 183 14.21 -2.91 -10.95
C LEU A 183 15.61 -2.63 -11.52
N GLU A 184 16.68 -2.79 -10.74
CA GLU A 184 18.07 -2.64 -11.17
C GLU A 184 18.62 -3.88 -11.91
N GLU A 185 18.03 -5.08 -11.67
CA GLU A 185 18.33 -6.32 -12.41
C GLU A 185 17.77 -6.30 -13.85
#